data_1e0e11439ca9dad7a7ff8cf8f59bc04a
#
_entry.id   1e0e11439ca9dad7a7ff8cf8f59bc04a
#
_cell.length_a   1.000
_cell.length_b   1.000
_cell.length_c   1.000
_cell.angle_alpha   90.00
_cell.angle_beta   90.00
_cell.angle_gamma   90.00
#
_symmetry.space_group_name_H-M   'P 1'
#
loop_
_entity.id
_entity.type
_entity.pdbx_description
1 polymer ?
#
loop_
_entity_poly.entity_id
_entity_poly.type
_entity_poly.pdbx_seq_one_letter_code
_entity_poly.pdbx_strand_id
1 'polypeptide(L)'
;MPSKSDARAVLTAAGSGSRLGCEGPKALVELSGRPLVWWAARGLRAGGVGTIVVTAPASCIAEFRAAIDGLDDVVVVAGSDRSRQASVALGLAALGDRGADTVVLVHDAARPLTPPQVLARVIDAARAGAGAVIP
;
A
#
# COMPACT_ATOMS: atom_id res chain seq x y z
N MET A 1 18.45 18.46 5.78
CA MET A 1 17.59 17.71 4.86
C MET A 1 16.88 16.62 5.65
N PRO A 2 15.57 16.61 5.68
CA PRO A 2 14.91 15.45 6.23
C PRO A 2 15.29 14.24 5.38
N SER A 3 15.88 13.23 6.01
CA SER A 3 16.12 11.96 5.33
C SER A 3 14.77 11.38 4.87
N LYS A 4 14.73 10.81 3.67
CA LYS A 4 13.55 10.02 3.28
C LYS A 4 13.29 9.01 4.38
N SER A 5 12.05 8.89 4.79
CA SER A 5 11.65 7.88 5.77
C SER A 5 12.08 6.50 5.28
N ASP A 6 12.75 5.72 6.13
CA ASP A 6 13.08 4.33 5.84
C ASP A 6 11.86 3.38 5.92
N ALA A 7 10.69 3.91 6.26
CA ALA A 7 9.48 3.12 6.22
C ALA A 7 9.01 2.95 4.77
N ARG A 8 8.73 1.72 4.40
CA ARG A 8 8.21 1.35 3.08
C ARG A 8 6.92 0.55 3.25
N ALA A 9 6.10 0.53 2.24
CA ALA A 9 4.83 -0.19 2.33
C ALA A 9 4.54 -1.02 1.08
N VAL A 10 3.92 -2.17 1.31
CA VAL A 10 3.18 -2.90 0.29
C VAL A 10 1.70 -2.59 0.51
N LEU A 11 1.07 -1.98 -0.48
CA LEU A 11 -0.35 -1.67 -0.47
C LEU A 11 -1.08 -2.71 -1.32
N THR A 12 -1.79 -3.60 -0.66
CA THR A 12 -2.44 -4.72 -1.35
C THR A 12 -3.76 -4.29 -1.97
N ALA A 13 -3.88 -4.46 -3.27
CA ALA A 13 -5.05 -4.09 -4.04
C ALA A 13 -5.44 -5.13 -5.09
N ALA A 14 -4.89 -6.35 -5.00
CA ALA A 14 -5.11 -7.41 -5.97
C ALA A 14 -6.43 -8.16 -5.79
N GLY A 15 -7.21 -7.84 -4.76
CA GLY A 15 -8.51 -8.46 -4.53
C GLY A 15 -9.53 -8.12 -5.62
N SER A 16 -10.41 -9.06 -5.94
CA SER A 16 -11.36 -8.92 -7.04
C SER A 16 -12.49 -7.91 -6.79
N GLY A 17 -12.81 -7.60 -5.52
CA GLY A 17 -13.93 -6.73 -5.18
C GLY A 17 -15.31 -7.29 -5.51
N SER A 18 -15.40 -8.53 -5.93
CA SER A 18 -16.65 -9.17 -6.37
C SER A 18 -17.74 -9.20 -5.30
N ARG A 19 -17.36 -9.13 -4.02
CA ARG A 19 -18.29 -9.14 -2.90
C ARG A 19 -19.17 -7.90 -2.80
N LEU A 20 -18.80 -6.80 -3.45
CA LEU A 20 -19.54 -5.55 -3.42
C LEU A 20 -20.50 -5.38 -4.58
N GLY A 21 -20.56 -6.35 -5.50
CA GLY A 21 -21.37 -6.25 -6.71
C GLY A 21 -20.94 -5.15 -7.66
N CYS A 22 -19.77 -4.54 -7.45
CA CYS A 22 -19.19 -3.56 -8.35
C CYS A 22 -18.38 -4.26 -9.44
N GLU A 23 -18.45 -3.76 -10.65
CA GLU A 23 -17.55 -4.20 -11.70
C GLU A 23 -16.14 -3.68 -11.41
N GLY A 24 -15.15 -4.57 -11.46
CA GLY A 24 -13.76 -4.24 -11.28
C GLY A 24 -13.27 -4.29 -9.84
N PRO A 25 -11.98 -3.98 -9.63
CA PRO A 25 -11.36 -4.04 -8.33
C PRO A 25 -11.95 -3.01 -7.36
N LYS A 26 -12.17 -3.44 -6.11
CA LYS A 26 -12.67 -2.57 -5.05
C LYS A 26 -11.83 -1.32 -4.86
N ALA A 27 -10.50 -1.46 -4.96
CA ALA A 27 -9.59 -0.34 -4.74
C ALA A 27 -9.68 0.77 -5.79
N LEU A 28 -10.34 0.52 -6.92
CA LEU A 28 -10.61 1.53 -7.95
C LEU A 28 -11.95 2.25 -7.75
N VAL A 29 -12.77 1.81 -6.82
CA VAL A 29 -14.00 2.52 -6.47
C VAL A 29 -13.66 3.91 -5.94
N GLU A 30 -14.36 4.92 -6.42
CA GLU A 30 -14.09 6.31 -6.05
C GLU A 30 -14.79 6.71 -4.75
N LEU A 31 -14.08 7.47 -3.95
CA LEU A 31 -14.57 8.16 -2.76
C LEU A 31 -14.17 9.62 -2.89
N SER A 32 -15.14 10.52 -2.91
CA SER A 32 -14.91 11.96 -3.06
C SER A 32 -14.04 12.30 -4.29
N GLY A 33 -14.30 11.63 -5.41
CA GLY A 33 -13.65 11.89 -6.68
C GLY A 33 -12.29 11.25 -6.89
N ARG A 34 -11.80 10.44 -5.94
CA ARG A 34 -10.52 9.74 -6.03
C ARG A 34 -10.68 8.26 -5.68
N PRO A 35 -9.97 7.34 -6.37
CA PRO A 35 -10.04 5.91 -6.06
C PRO A 35 -9.56 5.59 -4.63
N LEU A 36 -10.09 4.54 -4.04
CA LEU A 36 -9.69 4.12 -2.69
C LEU A 36 -8.19 3.90 -2.56
N VAL A 37 -7.54 3.33 -3.59
CA VAL A 37 -6.09 3.12 -3.59
C VAL A 37 -5.32 4.43 -3.47
N TRP A 38 -5.83 5.51 -4.06
CA TRP A 38 -5.21 6.83 -3.94
C TRP A 38 -5.26 7.34 -2.49
N TRP A 39 -6.43 7.21 -1.85
CA TRP A 39 -6.60 7.62 -0.44
C TRP A 39 -5.70 6.81 0.48
N ALA A 40 -5.61 5.50 0.27
CA ALA A 40 -4.75 4.62 1.06
C ALA A 40 -3.27 4.99 0.91
N ALA A 41 -2.81 5.21 -0.32
CA ALA A 41 -1.43 5.61 -0.59
C ALA A 41 -1.11 6.98 0.01
N ARG A 42 -2.02 7.94 -0.12
CA ARG A 42 -1.86 9.27 0.48
C ARG A 42 -1.78 9.18 2.00
N GLY A 43 -2.62 8.34 2.62
CA GLY A 43 -2.61 8.14 4.06
C GLY A 43 -1.31 7.52 4.55
N LEU A 44 -0.78 6.53 3.85
CA LEU A 44 0.53 5.95 4.14
C LEU A 44 1.63 7.01 4.10
N ARG A 45 1.63 7.84 3.06
CA ARG A 45 2.59 8.92 2.91
C ARG A 45 2.49 9.91 4.07
N ALA A 46 1.28 10.34 4.43
CA ALA A 46 1.05 11.23 5.56
C ALA A 46 1.47 10.63 6.90
N GLY A 47 1.43 9.31 7.02
CA GLY A 47 1.87 8.56 8.21
C GLY A 47 3.39 8.35 8.29
N GLY A 48 4.15 8.76 7.27
CA GLY A 48 5.61 8.69 7.28
C GLY A 48 6.23 7.65 6.36
N VAL A 49 5.44 7.02 5.49
CA VAL A 49 5.97 6.03 4.53
C VAL A 49 6.62 6.74 3.34
N GLY A 50 7.84 6.35 2.98
CA GLY A 50 8.59 6.96 1.88
C GLY A 50 8.34 6.31 0.53
N THR A 51 8.33 4.99 0.46
CA THR A 51 8.14 4.24 -0.80
C THR A 51 6.96 3.30 -0.66
N ILE A 52 6.10 3.28 -1.68
CA ILE A 52 4.90 2.45 -1.70
C ILE A 52 4.88 1.61 -2.96
N VAL A 53 4.69 0.31 -2.81
CA VAL A 53 4.42 -0.61 -3.91
C VAL A 53 2.98 -1.07 -3.82
N VAL A 54 2.20 -0.80 -4.85
CA VAL A 54 0.82 -1.25 -4.97
C VAL A 54 0.82 -2.57 -5.74
N THR A 55 0.22 -3.61 -5.17
CA THR A 55 0.00 -4.87 -5.88
C THR A 55 -1.42 -4.87 -6.44
N ALA A 56 -1.54 -4.87 -7.75
CA ALA A 56 -2.82 -4.77 -8.45
C ALA A 56 -3.10 -6.05 -9.25
N PRO A 57 -4.38 -6.32 -9.60
CA PRO A 57 -4.66 -7.39 -10.55
C PRO A 57 -3.89 -7.16 -11.85
N ALA A 58 -3.30 -8.23 -12.41
CA ALA A 58 -2.47 -8.13 -13.61
C ALA A 58 -3.20 -7.50 -14.80
N SER A 59 -4.52 -7.68 -14.87
CA SER A 59 -5.37 -7.11 -15.93
C SER A 59 -5.68 -5.62 -15.74
N CYS A 60 -5.33 -5.02 -14.61
CA CYS A 60 -5.73 -3.66 -14.25
C CYS A 60 -4.55 -2.73 -13.96
N ILE A 61 -3.34 -3.07 -14.40
CA ILE A 61 -2.13 -2.29 -14.09
C ILE A 61 -2.26 -0.84 -14.58
N ALA A 62 -2.74 -0.64 -15.80
CA ALA A 62 -2.89 0.70 -16.37
C ALA A 62 -3.87 1.56 -15.57
N GLU A 63 -5.00 0.97 -15.15
CA GLU A 63 -6.02 1.66 -14.36
C GLU A 63 -5.48 2.05 -12.98
N PHE A 64 -4.69 1.19 -12.36
CA PHE A 64 -4.07 1.50 -11.06
C PHE A 64 -2.98 2.55 -11.20
N ARG A 65 -2.20 2.53 -12.26
CA ARG A 65 -1.21 3.60 -12.53
C ARG A 65 -1.89 4.96 -12.68
N ALA A 66 -3.00 5.00 -13.40
CA ALA A 66 -3.79 6.22 -13.53
C ALA A 66 -4.39 6.66 -12.19
N ALA A 67 -4.83 5.69 -11.37
CA ALA A 67 -5.45 5.96 -10.07
C ALA A 67 -4.52 6.63 -9.05
N ILE A 68 -3.21 6.35 -9.14
CA ILE A 68 -2.21 6.92 -8.23
C ILE A 68 -1.46 8.10 -8.84
N ASP A 69 -1.89 8.59 -9.99
CA ASP A 69 -1.23 9.70 -10.67
C ASP A 69 -1.13 10.92 -9.75
N GLY A 70 0.02 11.60 -9.80
CA GLY A 70 0.31 12.74 -8.95
C GLY A 70 0.93 12.39 -7.59
N LEU A 71 1.08 11.12 -7.25
CA LEU A 71 1.77 10.68 -6.05
C LEU A 71 3.19 10.21 -6.40
N ASP A 72 4.19 10.79 -5.73
CA ASP A 72 5.59 10.42 -5.94
C ASP A 72 5.95 9.12 -5.21
N ASP A 73 6.96 8.40 -5.73
CA ASP A 73 7.49 7.17 -5.11
C ASP A 73 6.41 6.10 -4.83
N VAL A 74 5.42 6.03 -5.70
CA VAL A 74 4.41 4.97 -5.69
C VAL A 74 4.51 4.22 -7.02
N VAL A 75 4.72 2.93 -6.96
CA VAL A 75 4.79 2.07 -8.15
C VAL A 75 3.73 0.98 -8.08
N VAL A 76 3.27 0.54 -9.25
CA VAL A 76 2.27 -0.52 -9.37
C VAL A 76 2.92 -1.75 -9.98
N VAL A 77 2.71 -2.89 -9.36
CA VAL A 77 3.15 -4.18 -9.87
C VAL A 77 1.99 -5.17 -9.87
N ALA A 78 2.10 -6.20 -10.68
CA ALA A 78 1.08 -7.25 -10.69
C ALA A 78 1.15 -8.04 -9.37
N GLY A 79 -0.01 -8.16 -8.73
CA GLY A 79 -0.20 -9.07 -7.61
C GLY A 79 -0.56 -10.47 -8.08
N SER A 80 -0.80 -11.36 -7.14
CA SER A 80 -1.23 -12.74 -7.40
C SER A 80 -2.73 -12.89 -7.21
N ASP A 81 -3.36 -13.70 -8.05
CA ASP A 81 -4.74 -14.13 -7.87
C ASP A 81 -4.85 -15.37 -6.95
N ARG A 82 -3.72 -15.95 -6.57
CA ARG A 82 -3.66 -17.17 -5.75
C ARG A 82 -3.97 -16.89 -4.29
N SER A 83 -3.41 -15.81 -3.73
CA SER A 83 -3.64 -15.44 -2.34
C SER A 83 -3.15 -14.01 -2.08
N ARG A 84 -3.66 -13.40 -1.00
CA ARG A 84 -3.14 -12.14 -0.49
C ARG A 84 -1.68 -12.24 -0.11
N GLN A 85 -1.29 -13.35 0.50
CA GLN A 85 0.09 -13.62 0.91
C GLN A 85 1.05 -13.65 -0.28
N ALA A 86 0.65 -14.28 -1.39
CA ALA A 86 1.44 -14.29 -2.60
C ALA A 86 1.60 -12.88 -3.20
N SER A 87 0.55 -12.07 -3.15
CA SER A 87 0.62 -10.66 -3.58
C SER A 87 1.59 -9.86 -2.71
N VAL A 88 1.55 -10.05 -1.39
CA VAL A 88 2.49 -9.40 -0.47
C VAL A 88 3.93 -9.77 -0.82
N ALA A 89 4.19 -11.04 -1.10
CA ALA A 89 5.53 -11.51 -1.47
C ALA A 89 6.05 -10.81 -2.75
N LEU A 90 5.18 -10.63 -3.75
CA LEU A 90 5.52 -9.91 -4.97
C LEU A 90 5.81 -8.43 -4.69
N GLY A 91 5.02 -7.81 -3.84
CA GLY A 91 5.24 -6.42 -3.42
C GLY A 91 6.56 -6.25 -2.67
N LEU A 92 6.88 -7.17 -1.77
CA LEU A 92 8.16 -7.15 -1.04
C LEU A 92 9.35 -7.28 -1.99
N ALA A 93 9.26 -8.15 -2.99
CA ALA A 93 10.30 -8.28 -4.00
C ALA A 93 10.50 -6.97 -4.78
N ALA A 94 9.41 -6.28 -5.10
CA ALA A 94 9.45 -5.02 -5.83
C ALA A 94 10.01 -3.85 -5.00
N LEU A 95 9.95 -3.93 -3.66
CA LEU A 95 10.59 -2.93 -2.79
C LEU A 95 12.12 -2.96 -2.88
N GLY A 96 12.69 -4.06 -3.37
CA GLY A 96 14.13 -4.20 -3.54
C GLY A 96 14.88 -4.39 -2.23
N ASP A 97 16.17 -4.05 -2.27
CA ASP A 97 17.04 -4.20 -1.12
C ASP A 97 16.61 -3.30 0.04
N ARG A 98 16.58 -3.88 1.22
CA ARG A 98 16.18 -3.21 2.45
C ARG A 98 17.26 -3.40 3.50
N GLY A 99 17.60 -2.34 4.21
CA GLY A 99 18.45 -2.45 5.39
C GLY A 99 17.74 -3.21 6.52
N ALA A 100 18.51 -3.71 7.48
CA ALA A 100 17.97 -4.44 8.63
C ALA A 100 17.00 -3.61 9.46
N ASP A 101 17.15 -2.28 9.43
CA ASP A 101 16.32 -1.36 10.20
C ASP A 101 15.15 -0.76 9.41
N THR A 102 14.94 -1.23 8.18
CA THR A 102 13.83 -0.77 7.37
C THR A 102 12.51 -1.32 7.91
N VAL A 103 11.58 -0.43 8.24
CA VAL A 103 10.22 -0.83 8.60
C VAL A 103 9.42 -1.05 7.33
N VAL A 104 8.77 -2.19 7.24
CA VAL A 104 7.87 -2.49 6.12
C VAL A 104 6.45 -2.64 6.66
N LEU A 105 5.54 -1.84 6.09
CA LEU A 105 4.11 -1.95 6.37
C LEU A 105 3.45 -2.78 5.28
N VAL A 106 2.50 -3.59 5.70
CA VAL A 106 1.56 -4.25 4.77
C VAL A 106 0.20 -3.67 5.07
N HIS A 107 -0.38 -3.00 4.10
CA HIS A 107 -1.63 -2.27 4.26
C HIS A 107 -2.61 -2.65 3.14
N ASP A 108 -3.89 -2.67 3.48
CA ASP A 108 -4.94 -3.03 2.54
C ASP A 108 -5.56 -1.76 1.94
N ALA A 109 -5.61 -1.68 0.62
CA ALA A 109 -6.26 -0.57 -0.09
C ALA A 109 -7.75 -0.46 0.20
N ALA A 110 -8.38 -1.52 0.72
CA ALA A 110 -9.77 -1.49 1.19
C ALA A 110 -9.94 -0.71 2.50
N ARG A 111 -8.87 -0.25 3.13
CA ARG A 111 -8.88 0.59 4.32
C ARG A 111 -8.31 1.98 4.03
N PRO A 112 -8.98 2.77 3.17
CA PRO A 112 -8.41 4.01 2.63
C PRO A 112 -8.33 5.15 3.64
N LEU A 113 -9.07 5.08 4.74
CA LEU A 113 -9.18 6.17 5.70
C LEU A 113 -8.53 5.85 7.05
N THR A 114 -7.57 4.94 7.08
CA THR A 114 -6.77 4.70 8.28
C THR A 114 -6.05 6.01 8.68
N PRO A 115 -6.25 6.49 9.91
CA PRO A 115 -5.64 7.77 10.30
C PRO A 115 -4.11 7.71 10.23
N PRO A 116 -3.46 8.75 9.70
CA PRO A 116 -1.99 8.79 9.64
C PRO A 116 -1.30 8.59 11.00
N GLN A 117 -1.95 9.02 12.07
CA GLN A 117 -1.42 8.85 13.43
C GLN A 117 -1.32 7.37 13.85
N VAL A 118 -2.23 6.53 13.37
CA VAL A 118 -2.17 5.08 13.61
C VAL A 118 -0.96 4.50 12.89
N LEU A 119 -0.74 4.88 11.64
CA LEU A 119 0.40 4.43 10.84
C LEU A 119 1.72 4.87 11.48
N ALA A 120 1.82 6.12 11.91
CA ALA A 120 3.00 6.64 12.57
C ALA A 120 3.31 5.89 13.87
N ARG A 121 2.31 5.56 14.68
CA ARG A 121 2.49 4.78 15.91
C ARG A 121 2.98 3.37 15.65
N VAL A 122 2.47 2.73 14.59
CA VAL A 122 2.91 1.39 14.18
C VAL A 122 4.38 1.42 13.75
N ILE A 123 4.77 2.42 12.98
CA ILE A 123 6.15 2.60 12.54
C ILE A 123 7.06 2.80 13.77
N ASP A 124 6.69 3.68 14.70
CA ASP A 124 7.48 3.97 15.89
C ASP A 124 7.63 2.72 16.77
N ALA A 125 6.57 1.95 16.94
CA ALA A 125 6.62 0.71 17.71
C ALA A 125 7.56 -0.32 17.08
N ALA A 126 7.55 -0.44 15.75
CA ALA A 126 8.46 -1.33 15.04
C ALA A 126 9.91 -0.87 15.19
N ARG A 127 10.17 0.43 15.09
CA ARG A 127 11.50 1.01 15.29
C ARG A 127 12.01 0.83 16.72
N ALA A 128 11.12 0.80 17.70
CA ALA A 128 11.46 0.58 19.11
C ALA A 128 11.83 -0.88 19.42
N GLY A 129 11.77 -1.77 18.43
CA GLY A 129 12.24 -3.15 18.57
C GLY A 129 11.14 -4.21 18.53
N ALA A 130 9.88 -3.83 18.34
CA ALA A 130 8.82 -4.82 18.12
C ALA A 130 9.06 -5.55 16.80
N GLY A 131 9.04 -6.88 16.83
CA GLY A 131 9.26 -7.70 15.62
C GLY A 131 8.12 -7.60 14.63
N ALA A 132 6.89 -7.47 15.13
CA ALA A 132 5.69 -7.25 14.34
C ALA A 132 4.70 -6.43 15.15
N VAL A 133 3.95 -5.57 14.50
CA VAL A 133 2.98 -4.68 15.14
C VAL A 133 1.67 -4.71 14.38
N ILE A 134 0.57 -4.86 15.12
CA ILE A 134 -0.78 -4.69 14.58
C ILE A 134 -1.40 -3.54 15.38
N PRO A 135 -2.03 -2.57 14.69
CA PRO A 135 -2.67 -1.44 15.36
C PRO A 135 -3.91 -1.84 16.13
#